data_76fc1888ba31ca7f44caa52e9033057c
#
_entry.id   76fc1888ba31ca7f44caa52e9033057c
#
_cell.length_a   1.000
_cell.length_b   1.000
_cell.length_c   1.000
_cell.angle_alpha   90.00
_cell.angle_beta   90.00
_cell.angle_gamma   90.00
#
_symmetry.space_group_name_H-M   'P 1'
#
loop_
_entity.id
_entity.type
_entity.pdbx_description
1 polymer ?
#
loop_
_entity_poly.entity_id
_entity_poly.type
_entity_poly.pdbx_seq_one_letter_code
_entity_poly.pdbx_strand_id
1 'polypeptide(L)'
;MKKNIYMALALAATLTTTSCGDFLDEYSQDKITATEVSHLDEALLGSVYMPSIAYYNGPSSAYAGFLNIIDDDVNTGYSSMASGSGNSWNTWNSYLSGMFGYFAWQLEVGKNYESGSVESDKRTWEDLYKRINNVNVILDEIVDMPHNTDEKLAAYYRVQGEAHFERAQYYLMLANLYGKAYNPATCESDPCVPLKLTPYVETEQFHRATMKEVYSQIVDDLLKAEDFLTKSPQIDDHRLYRASAEAADLLLSRVYLYMQNWEEAEKKADAVMRSEKVELATIDLLNSKPDSEDYEGADFLTEQNPEIIFSQGSNFVSGAVFDGRTGNYCVAKELYDLYDDNDLRKTTFFEYQTQMDNTPVDSLALAHKYHREQDYRSRVGSIYTLRAAEAWLNKAEACAMQNGKEADACAALNELRRNRIADYADQQYTGTELIDQVRLERRKELCFEGQRWFDLRRYAVCEAHPYKRTITHVLNVPSDKGTYRYSYVYNLEPDDPAYVFAIPSDIQEFDKLEKNPRQKREPVLKGVLIKTEDE
;
A
#
# COMPACT_ATOMS: atom_id res chain seq x y z
N MET A 1 24.48 34.55 68.45
CA MET A 1 23.38 34.17 67.50
C MET A 1 23.79 34.18 66.05
N LYS A 2 24.47 35.20 65.51
CA LYS A 2 24.82 35.27 64.06
C LYS A 2 25.79 34.17 63.60
N LYS A 3 26.75 33.71 64.45
CA LYS A 3 27.73 32.66 64.08
C LYS A 3 27.10 31.29 63.89
N ASN A 4 26.03 30.96 64.61
CA ASN A 4 25.34 29.65 64.51
C ASN A 4 24.40 29.56 63.29
N ILE A 5 23.96 30.70 62.78
CA ILE A 5 23.14 30.76 61.57
C ILE A 5 24.00 30.48 60.32
N TYR A 6 25.24 31.03 60.29
CA TYR A 6 26.15 30.73 59.16
C TYR A 6 26.65 29.30 59.15
N MET A 7 26.80 28.67 60.32
CA MET A 7 27.18 27.26 60.41
C MET A 7 26.05 26.34 60.00
N ALA A 8 24.80 26.68 60.32
CA ALA A 8 23.60 25.93 59.85
C ALA A 8 23.36 26.10 58.34
N LEU A 9 23.61 27.29 57.77
CA LEU A 9 23.54 27.52 56.34
C LEU A 9 24.67 26.84 55.57
N ALA A 10 25.87 26.76 56.09
CA ALA A 10 26.97 26.02 55.49
C ALA A 10 26.75 24.50 55.55
N LEU A 11 26.12 23.95 56.61
CA LEU A 11 25.77 22.53 56.71
C LEU A 11 24.59 22.17 55.78
N ALA A 12 23.65 23.07 55.56
CA ALA A 12 22.55 22.89 54.60
C ALA A 12 23.03 22.94 53.12
N ALA A 13 24.06 23.75 52.83
CA ALA A 13 24.65 23.85 51.48
C ALA A 13 25.52 22.61 51.11
N THR A 14 26.09 21.92 52.11
CA THR A 14 26.87 20.67 51.87
C THR A 14 26.02 19.42 51.76
N LEU A 15 24.75 19.46 52.18
CA LEU A 15 23.81 18.35 52.03
C LEU A 15 23.08 18.34 50.66
N THR A 16 23.27 19.37 49.83
CA THR A 16 22.62 19.45 48.52
C THR A 16 23.51 19.08 47.33
N THR A 17 24.76 18.63 47.56
CA THR A 17 25.69 18.26 46.47
C THR A 17 25.99 16.77 46.35
N THR A 18 25.29 15.91 47.09
CA THR A 18 25.48 14.45 46.96
C THR A 18 24.20 13.69 46.60
N SER A 19 23.33 14.34 45.87
CA SER A 19 22.18 13.61 45.31
C SER A 19 21.94 14.14 43.94
N CYS A 20 22.04 13.30 42.99
CA CYS A 20 21.40 13.30 41.66
C CYS A 20 22.31 12.80 40.54
N GLY A 21 23.38 12.04 40.84
CA GLY A 21 24.03 11.24 39.79
C GLY A 21 23.21 9.99 39.45
N ASP A 22 22.83 9.23 40.44
CA ASP A 22 22.17 7.93 40.26
C ASP A 22 20.65 8.01 40.02
N PHE A 23 20.02 9.16 40.30
CA PHE A 23 18.59 9.34 40.09
C PHE A 23 18.24 9.67 38.61
N LEU A 24 19.22 10.09 37.84
CA LEU A 24 19.07 10.28 36.37
C LEU A 24 19.50 9.02 35.59
N ASP A 25 20.08 8.05 36.23
CA ASP A 25 20.33 6.71 35.72
C ASP A 25 19.19 5.74 36.08
N GLU A 26 17.98 6.22 36.20
CA GLU A 26 16.82 5.35 36.22
C GLU A 26 16.72 4.69 34.85
N TYR A 27 17.45 3.59 34.72
CA TYR A 27 17.18 2.59 33.69
C TYR A 27 15.69 2.29 33.80
N SER A 28 14.94 2.68 32.80
CA SER A 28 13.56 2.24 32.68
C SER A 28 13.58 0.73 32.83
N GLN A 29 13.01 0.22 33.92
CA GLN A 29 12.94 -1.22 34.20
C GLN A 29 12.15 -1.98 33.12
N ASP A 30 11.57 -1.27 32.16
CA ASP A 30 10.86 -1.79 31.00
C ASP A 30 11.75 -1.91 29.75
N LYS A 31 13.03 -1.53 29.79
CA LYS A 31 13.98 -1.86 28.72
C LYS A 31 14.47 -3.29 28.91
N ILE A 32 13.77 -4.24 28.34
CA ILE A 32 14.31 -5.59 28.11
C ILE A 32 15.47 -5.40 27.13
N THR A 33 16.70 -5.50 27.64
CA THR A 33 17.89 -5.53 26.77
C THR A 33 17.87 -6.88 26.06
N ALA A 34 17.82 -6.88 24.74
CA ALA A 34 17.90 -8.10 23.96
C ALA A 34 19.26 -8.77 24.24
N THR A 35 19.25 -10.06 24.54
CA THR A 35 20.44 -10.87 24.80
C THR A 35 20.54 -12.07 23.86
N GLU A 36 19.51 -12.33 23.10
CA GLU A 36 19.42 -13.40 22.13
C GLU A 36 18.65 -12.95 20.90
N VAL A 37 18.92 -13.58 19.76
CA VAL A 37 18.23 -13.31 18.49
C VAL A 37 16.72 -13.49 18.59
N SER A 38 16.25 -14.43 19.44
CA SER A 38 14.81 -14.65 19.67
C SER A 38 14.10 -13.42 20.22
N HIS A 39 14.75 -12.61 21.06
CA HIS A 39 14.17 -11.37 21.56
C HIS A 39 14.00 -10.32 20.44
N LEU A 40 14.93 -10.29 19.49
CA LEU A 40 14.84 -9.42 18.31
C LEU A 40 13.79 -9.93 17.31
N ASP A 41 13.59 -11.24 17.20
CA ASP A 41 12.52 -11.84 16.41
C ASP A 41 11.14 -11.47 16.98
N GLU A 42 10.95 -11.52 18.29
CA GLU A 42 9.73 -11.07 18.97
C GLU A 42 9.49 -9.57 18.75
N ALA A 43 10.55 -8.75 18.84
CA ALA A 43 10.47 -7.31 18.57
C ALA A 43 10.11 -7.02 17.11
N LEU A 44 10.66 -7.78 16.15
CA LEU A 44 10.35 -7.70 14.74
C LEU A 44 8.86 -7.97 14.50
N LEU A 45 8.33 -9.07 15.05
CA LEU A 45 6.91 -9.42 14.92
C LEU A 45 5.99 -8.41 15.63
N GLY A 46 6.36 -7.96 16.82
CA GLY A 46 5.49 -7.11 17.64
C GLY A 46 5.48 -5.63 17.26
N SER A 47 6.56 -5.12 16.67
CA SER A 47 6.72 -3.67 16.47
C SER A 47 7.10 -3.23 15.05
N VAL A 48 7.57 -4.16 14.22
CA VAL A 48 7.95 -3.86 12.83
C VAL A 48 6.87 -4.34 11.87
N TYR A 49 6.55 -5.63 11.86
CA TYR A 49 5.46 -6.13 11.02
C TYR A 49 4.13 -5.45 11.31
N MET A 50 3.34 -5.22 10.29
CA MET A 50 1.95 -4.78 10.45
C MET A 50 1.08 -5.99 10.78
N PRO A 51 0.25 -5.93 11.84
CA PRO A 51 -0.67 -7.02 12.11
C PRO A 51 -1.62 -7.23 10.92
N SER A 52 -1.80 -8.49 10.58
CA SER A 52 -2.78 -8.88 9.58
C SER A 52 -4.17 -8.86 10.20
N ILE A 53 -4.97 -7.87 9.86
CA ILE A 53 -6.32 -7.67 10.35
C ILE A 53 -7.32 -7.63 9.20
N ALA A 54 -8.41 -8.36 9.36
CA ALA A 54 -9.43 -8.50 8.32
C ALA A 54 -10.12 -7.18 7.95
N TYR A 55 -10.08 -6.20 8.82
CA TYR A 55 -10.72 -4.92 8.58
C TYR A 55 -10.12 -3.78 9.41
N TYR A 56 -9.77 -2.70 8.71
CA TYR A 56 -9.39 -1.44 9.34
C TYR A 56 -10.00 -0.29 8.55
N ASN A 57 -10.80 0.53 9.20
CA ASN A 57 -11.55 1.62 8.57
C ASN A 57 -10.95 3.01 8.82
N GLY A 58 -9.76 3.08 9.40
CA GLY A 58 -9.07 4.35 9.57
C GLY A 58 -8.41 4.83 8.27
N PRO A 59 -8.65 6.06 7.84
CA PRO A 59 -8.13 6.57 6.57
C PRO A 59 -6.61 6.74 6.57
N SER A 60 -6.02 7.08 7.68
CA SER A 60 -4.61 7.40 7.77
C SER A 60 -3.88 6.51 8.78
N SER A 61 -3.02 5.66 8.27
CA SER A 61 -2.11 4.81 9.02
C SER A 61 -1.04 4.25 8.09
N ALA A 62 -0.08 3.51 8.62
CA ALA A 62 0.89 2.77 7.82
C ALA A 62 0.23 1.79 6.83
N TYR A 63 -1.02 1.38 7.06
CA TYR A 63 -1.76 0.49 6.14
C TYR A 63 -2.05 1.10 4.77
N ALA A 64 -2.06 2.43 4.64
CA ALA A 64 -2.24 3.16 3.39
C ALA A 64 -3.45 2.72 2.53
N GLY A 65 -4.54 2.29 3.19
CA GLY A 65 -5.74 1.76 2.53
C GLY A 65 -6.39 2.72 1.53
N PHE A 66 -6.19 4.03 1.70
CA PHE A 66 -6.63 5.08 0.78
C PHE A 66 -6.09 4.90 -0.66
N LEU A 67 -5.00 4.15 -0.86
CA LEU A 67 -4.47 3.88 -2.20
C LEU A 67 -5.45 3.15 -3.12
N ASN A 68 -6.45 2.47 -2.55
CA ASN A 68 -7.48 1.79 -3.33
C ASN A 68 -8.67 2.69 -3.71
N ILE A 69 -8.63 3.98 -3.38
CA ILE A 69 -9.71 4.93 -3.70
C ILE A 69 -9.25 6.22 -4.36
N ILE A 70 -7.94 6.38 -4.57
CA ILE A 70 -7.37 7.62 -5.14
C ILE A 70 -7.10 7.56 -6.64
N ASP A 71 -7.21 6.38 -7.23
CA ASP A 71 -6.91 6.11 -8.63
C ASP A 71 -8.18 6.00 -9.50
N ASP A 72 -8.02 5.63 -10.75
CA ASP A 72 -9.08 5.54 -11.75
C ASP A 72 -9.88 4.24 -11.73
N ASP A 73 -9.72 3.40 -10.69
CA ASP A 73 -10.46 2.14 -10.55
C ASP A 73 -11.72 2.28 -9.69
N VAL A 74 -11.94 3.45 -9.07
CA VAL A 74 -13.04 3.71 -8.13
C VAL A 74 -13.84 4.94 -8.54
N ASN A 75 -15.13 4.90 -8.23
CA ASN A 75 -16.02 6.06 -8.28
C ASN A 75 -17.04 5.99 -7.14
N THR A 76 -18.02 6.90 -7.09
CA THR A 76 -19.13 6.79 -6.14
C THR A 76 -20.38 6.23 -6.83
N GLY A 77 -21.08 5.35 -6.11
CA GLY A 77 -22.36 4.79 -6.55
C GLY A 77 -23.56 5.72 -6.32
N TYR A 78 -24.69 5.30 -6.84
CA TYR A 78 -25.93 6.06 -6.79
C TYR A 78 -26.83 5.74 -5.61
N SER A 79 -26.87 4.48 -5.25
CA SER A 79 -28.08 3.86 -4.72
C SER A 79 -28.15 3.76 -3.22
N SER A 80 -27.05 3.86 -2.60
CA SER A 80 -26.90 3.62 -1.17
C SER A 80 -27.61 4.62 -0.29
N MET A 81 -28.13 5.64 -0.88
CA MET A 81 -28.75 6.74 -0.16
C MET A 81 -30.27 6.69 -0.17
N ALA A 82 -30.85 5.74 -0.92
CA ALA A 82 -32.31 5.60 -1.02
C ALA A 82 -32.93 4.70 0.05
N SER A 83 -32.19 3.77 0.65
CA SER A 83 -32.75 2.72 1.50
C SER A 83 -32.62 2.92 3.01
N GLY A 84 -32.07 4.04 3.48
CA GLY A 84 -31.98 4.33 4.91
C GLY A 84 -33.36 4.59 5.54
N SER A 85 -33.87 3.63 6.28
CA SER A 85 -35.06 3.81 7.10
C SER A 85 -34.87 4.93 8.13
N GLY A 86 -35.41 6.09 7.84
CA GLY A 86 -35.66 7.16 8.81
C GLY A 86 -34.50 8.08 9.14
N ASN A 87 -34.58 9.27 8.66
CA ASN A 87 -34.03 10.51 9.19
C ASN A 87 -32.60 10.97 8.88
N SER A 88 -31.87 10.41 7.97
CA SER A 88 -30.49 10.87 7.76
C SER A 88 -30.06 10.98 6.30
N TRP A 89 -30.89 11.58 5.47
CA TRP A 89 -30.52 11.92 4.07
C TRP A 89 -29.46 13.02 3.96
N ASN A 90 -29.17 13.71 5.05
CA ASN A 90 -28.22 14.83 5.11
C ASN A 90 -26.85 14.49 5.65
N THR A 91 -26.63 13.28 6.10
CA THR A 91 -25.29 12.89 6.59
C THR A 91 -24.55 12.17 5.47
N TRP A 92 -23.50 12.79 4.99
CA TRP A 92 -22.43 12.07 4.31
C TRP A 92 -22.09 10.86 5.18
N ASN A 93 -22.16 9.67 4.62
CA ASN A 93 -21.68 8.53 5.35
C ASN A 93 -20.25 8.82 5.85
N SER A 94 -19.95 8.43 7.07
CA SER A 94 -18.66 8.71 7.72
C SER A 94 -17.46 8.26 6.88
N TYR A 95 -17.62 7.24 6.05
CA TYR A 95 -16.59 6.80 5.11
C TYR A 95 -16.38 7.79 3.96
N LEU A 96 -17.44 8.22 3.30
CA LEU A 96 -17.33 9.22 2.23
C LEU A 96 -16.67 10.50 2.76
N SER A 97 -17.13 10.99 3.92
CA SER A 97 -16.62 12.23 4.49
C SER A 97 -15.18 12.10 4.98
N GLY A 98 -14.81 10.96 5.56
CA GLY A 98 -13.46 10.68 6.06
C GLY A 98 -12.44 10.45 4.94
N MET A 99 -12.87 9.94 3.78
CA MET A 99 -12.01 9.62 2.65
C MET A 99 -12.09 10.63 1.50
N PHE A 100 -12.98 11.59 1.59
CA PHE A 100 -13.20 12.58 0.53
C PHE A 100 -11.92 13.33 0.14
N GLY A 101 -11.08 13.67 1.11
CA GLY A 101 -9.83 14.36 0.85
C GLY A 101 -8.87 13.57 -0.03
N TYR A 102 -8.86 12.25 0.10
CA TYR A 102 -8.12 11.34 -0.77
C TYR A 102 -8.80 11.20 -2.13
N PHE A 103 -10.08 10.87 -2.15
CA PHE A 103 -10.88 10.66 -3.35
C PHE A 103 -10.90 11.89 -4.28
N ALA A 104 -11.00 13.08 -3.72
CA ALA A 104 -11.02 14.35 -4.48
C ALA A 104 -9.67 15.07 -4.48
N TRP A 105 -8.58 14.40 -4.10
CA TRP A 105 -7.19 14.89 -4.10
C TRP A 105 -7.01 16.26 -3.45
N GLN A 106 -7.67 16.49 -2.33
CA GLN A 106 -7.67 17.77 -1.63
C GLN A 106 -6.30 18.12 -1.03
N LEU A 107 -6.10 19.38 -0.70
CA LEU A 107 -4.91 19.86 0.01
C LEU A 107 -4.75 19.14 1.36
N GLU A 108 -5.83 19.02 2.11
CA GLU A 108 -5.90 18.34 3.42
C GLU A 108 -6.58 16.97 3.24
N VAL A 109 -5.82 15.99 2.78
CA VAL A 109 -6.37 14.66 2.46
C VAL A 109 -7.03 13.95 3.65
N GLY A 110 -6.50 14.14 4.86
CA GLY A 110 -7.02 13.55 6.09
C GLY A 110 -8.14 14.34 6.76
N LYS A 111 -8.68 15.37 6.12
CA LYS A 111 -9.78 16.14 6.68
C LYS A 111 -11.10 15.41 6.54
N ASN A 112 -11.82 15.29 7.65
CA ASN A 112 -13.22 14.89 7.62
C ASN A 112 -14.09 16.09 7.23
N TYR A 113 -14.69 16.04 6.05
CA TYR A 113 -15.44 17.15 5.48
C TYR A 113 -16.86 17.34 6.05
N GLU A 114 -17.36 16.36 6.81
CA GLU A 114 -18.63 16.49 7.56
C GLU A 114 -18.42 17.20 8.91
N SER A 115 -17.51 16.67 9.73
CA SER A 115 -17.22 17.22 11.05
C SER A 115 -16.27 18.41 11.05
N GLY A 116 -15.53 18.60 9.97
CA GLY A 116 -14.44 19.57 9.88
C GLY A 116 -13.20 19.20 10.71
N SER A 117 -13.22 18.04 11.40
CA SER A 117 -12.04 17.57 12.12
C SER A 117 -10.92 17.22 11.11
N VAL A 118 -9.70 17.59 11.44
CA VAL A 118 -8.52 17.20 10.69
C VAL A 118 -7.95 15.96 11.36
N GLU A 119 -8.26 14.81 10.78
CA GLU A 119 -7.45 13.62 11.01
C GLU A 119 -6.26 13.75 10.07
N SER A 120 -5.10 14.10 10.62
CA SER A 120 -3.95 14.39 9.79
C SER A 120 -3.44 13.12 9.12
N ASP A 121 -3.04 13.22 7.87
CA ASP A 121 -2.27 12.22 7.13
C ASP A 121 -0.90 11.93 7.76
N LYS A 122 -0.52 12.68 8.79
CA LYS A 122 0.73 12.53 9.52
C LYS A 122 0.91 11.12 10.10
N ARG A 123 -0.18 10.43 10.46
CA ARG A 123 -0.12 9.06 10.99
C ARG A 123 0.57 8.09 10.03
N THR A 124 0.34 8.20 8.72
CA THR A 124 1.03 7.36 7.73
C THR A 124 2.55 7.60 7.76
N TRP A 125 2.97 8.85 7.81
CA TRP A 125 4.37 9.22 7.96
C TRP A 125 4.97 8.74 9.29
N GLU A 126 4.32 9.09 10.40
CA GLU A 126 4.79 8.74 11.75
C GLU A 126 4.87 7.22 11.97
N ASP A 127 3.85 6.48 11.57
CA ASP A 127 3.81 5.04 11.75
C ASP A 127 4.89 4.32 10.92
N LEU A 128 5.13 4.77 9.69
CA LEU A 128 6.19 4.21 8.84
C LEU A 128 7.58 4.51 9.40
N TYR A 129 7.86 5.75 9.78
CA TYR A 129 9.16 6.09 10.39
C TYR A 129 9.38 5.44 11.76
N LYS A 130 8.32 5.26 12.55
CA LYS A 130 8.41 4.50 13.80
C LYS A 130 8.83 3.05 13.55
N ARG A 131 8.27 2.40 12.54
CA ARG A 131 8.65 1.04 12.16
C ARG A 131 10.07 0.98 11.61
N ILE A 132 10.47 1.93 10.79
CA ILE A 132 11.85 2.07 10.31
C ILE A 132 12.82 2.23 11.48
N ASN A 133 12.49 3.05 12.49
CA ASN A 133 13.33 3.19 13.67
C ASN A 133 13.45 1.87 14.46
N ASN A 134 12.36 1.12 14.61
CA ASN A 134 12.38 -0.20 15.25
C ASN A 134 13.25 -1.19 14.46
N VAL A 135 13.18 -1.17 13.14
CA VAL A 135 14.11 -1.94 12.28
C VAL A 135 15.56 -1.55 12.53
N ASN A 136 15.84 -0.25 12.60
CA ASN A 136 17.20 0.22 12.85
C ASN A 136 17.75 -0.26 14.20
N VAL A 137 16.90 -0.28 15.24
CA VAL A 137 17.28 -0.87 16.56
C VAL A 137 17.63 -2.36 16.40
N ILE A 138 16.79 -3.12 15.70
CA ILE A 138 17.03 -4.56 15.49
C ILE A 138 18.33 -4.77 14.71
N LEU A 139 18.57 -4.02 13.65
CA LEU A 139 19.76 -4.14 12.82
C LEU A 139 21.05 -3.70 13.55
N ASP A 140 20.95 -2.77 14.48
CA ASP A 140 22.07 -2.33 15.32
C ASP A 140 22.40 -3.37 16.39
N GLU A 141 21.39 -3.86 17.10
CA GLU A 141 21.59 -4.82 18.21
C GLU A 141 21.96 -6.23 17.73
N ILE A 142 21.47 -6.68 16.56
CA ILE A 142 21.68 -8.06 16.10
C ILE A 142 23.15 -8.38 15.83
N VAL A 143 23.97 -7.38 15.51
CA VAL A 143 25.39 -7.56 15.18
C VAL A 143 26.16 -8.25 16.30
N ASP A 144 25.82 -7.94 17.55
CA ASP A 144 26.47 -8.45 18.74
C ASP A 144 25.80 -9.73 19.30
N MET A 145 24.74 -10.22 18.68
CA MET A 145 24.00 -11.39 19.18
C MET A 145 24.75 -12.71 18.96
N PRO A 146 24.73 -13.64 19.93
CA PRO A 146 25.35 -14.95 19.77
C PRO A 146 24.67 -15.77 18.67
N HIS A 147 25.44 -16.25 17.69
CA HIS A 147 24.96 -17.11 16.58
C HIS A 147 25.89 -18.31 16.35
N ASN A 148 26.34 -18.93 17.43
CA ASN A 148 27.36 -19.99 17.46
C ASN A 148 26.82 -21.42 17.30
N THR A 149 25.53 -21.58 17.06
CA THR A 149 24.90 -22.86 16.67
C THR A 149 24.15 -22.70 15.35
N ASP A 150 23.93 -23.79 14.63
CA ASP A 150 23.20 -23.75 13.35
C ASP A 150 21.80 -23.13 13.49
N GLU A 151 21.10 -23.45 14.57
CA GLU A 151 19.78 -22.89 14.88
C GLU A 151 19.84 -21.36 15.11
N LYS A 152 20.80 -20.91 15.95
CA LYS A 152 21.00 -19.48 16.22
C LYS A 152 21.47 -18.73 14.97
N LEU A 153 22.30 -19.35 14.15
CA LEU A 153 22.76 -18.77 12.89
C LEU A 153 21.60 -18.64 11.88
N ALA A 154 20.75 -19.66 11.79
CA ALA A 154 19.55 -19.60 10.96
C ALA A 154 18.60 -18.49 11.39
N ALA A 155 18.35 -18.35 12.70
CA ALA A 155 17.54 -17.27 13.25
C ALA A 155 18.17 -15.89 13.00
N TYR A 156 19.48 -15.76 13.15
CA TYR A 156 20.26 -14.56 12.87
C TYR A 156 20.07 -14.09 11.41
N TYR A 157 20.23 -14.99 10.44
CA TYR A 157 20.02 -14.67 9.04
C TYR A 157 18.56 -14.28 8.76
N ARG A 158 17.60 -15.02 9.32
CA ARG A 158 16.19 -14.72 9.14
C ARG A 158 15.83 -13.32 9.64
N VAL A 159 16.18 -12.99 10.88
CA VAL A 159 15.83 -11.68 11.47
C VAL A 159 16.50 -10.54 10.73
N GLN A 160 17.76 -10.69 10.31
CA GLN A 160 18.43 -9.69 9.48
C GLN A 160 17.73 -9.51 8.12
N GLY A 161 17.44 -10.62 7.45
CA GLY A 161 16.79 -10.58 6.14
C GLY A 161 15.42 -9.93 6.18
N GLU A 162 14.60 -10.33 7.15
CA GLU A 162 13.26 -9.75 7.34
C GLU A 162 13.33 -8.27 7.75
N ALA A 163 14.25 -7.89 8.62
CA ALA A 163 14.44 -6.50 9.02
C ALA A 163 14.83 -5.59 7.83
N HIS A 164 15.76 -6.03 6.99
CA HIS A 164 16.12 -5.32 5.77
C HIS A 164 14.95 -5.23 4.79
N PHE A 165 14.20 -6.32 4.59
CA PHE A 165 13.02 -6.34 3.74
C PHE A 165 11.98 -5.31 4.19
N GLU A 166 11.64 -5.27 5.46
CA GLU A 166 10.63 -4.36 6.00
C GLU A 166 11.09 -2.89 5.90
N ARG A 167 12.36 -2.59 6.16
CA ARG A 167 12.88 -1.22 5.99
C ARG A 167 12.77 -0.76 4.54
N ALA A 168 13.13 -1.61 3.61
CA ALA A 168 12.99 -1.33 2.19
C ALA A 168 11.53 -1.09 1.78
N GLN A 169 10.60 -1.95 2.24
CA GLN A 169 9.18 -1.83 1.92
C GLN A 169 8.59 -0.51 2.47
N TYR A 170 8.96 -0.12 3.69
CA TYR A 170 8.49 1.13 4.29
C TYR A 170 9.10 2.37 3.62
N TYR A 171 10.39 2.34 3.25
CA TYR A 171 10.97 3.42 2.46
C TYR A 171 10.38 3.52 1.06
N LEU A 172 10.07 2.39 0.42
CA LEU A 172 9.40 2.38 -0.88
C LEU A 172 8.02 3.05 -0.80
N MET A 173 7.26 2.77 0.26
CA MET A 173 5.97 3.42 0.49
C MET A 173 6.14 4.93 0.73
N LEU A 174 7.05 5.34 1.61
CA LEU A 174 7.34 6.75 1.86
C LEU A 174 7.79 7.49 0.59
N ALA A 175 8.72 6.90 -0.17
CA ALA A 175 9.20 7.49 -1.42
C ALA A 175 8.08 7.68 -2.43
N ASN A 176 7.21 6.68 -2.56
CA ASN A 176 6.11 6.74 -3.51
C ASN A 176 4.93 7.62 -3.06
N LEU A 177 4.77 7.89 -1.79
CA LEU A 177 3.74 8.84 -1.33
C LEU A 177 4.26 10.29 -1.37
N TYR A 178 5.45 10.55 -0.83
CA TYR A 178 5.94 11.90 -0.55
C TYR A 178 7.04 12.39 -1.51
N GLY A 179 7.53 11.53 -2.39
CA GLY A 179 8.43 11.86 -3.49
C GLY A 179 7.69 11.85 -4.83
N LYS A 180 8.32 12.40 -5.87
CA LYS A 180 7.85 12.22 -7.25
C LYS A 180 8.01 10.75 -7.70
N ALA A 181 7.41 10.38 -8.84
CA ALA A 181 7.75 9.10 -9.46
C ALA A 181 9.25 9.10 -9.83
N TYR A 182 9.92 7.96 -9.66
CA TYR A 182 11.32 7.84 -10.05
C TYR A 182 11.49 8.10 -11.55
N ASN A 183 12.27 9.12 -11.89
CA ASN A 183 12.60 9.46 -13.26
C ASN A 183 14.13 9.44 -13.39
N PRO A 184 14.72 8.56 -14.23
CA PRO A 184 16.17 8.46 -14.40
C PRO A 184 16.84 9.80 -14.75
N ALA A 185 16.14 10.68 -15.47
CA ALA A 185 16.66 11.98 -15.87
C ALA A 185 16.74 13.02 -14.74
N THR A 186 15.97 12.87 -13.66
CA THR A 186 15.85 13.88 -12.59
C THR A 186 16.06 13.33 -11.18
N CYS A 187 16.17 12.00 -11.01
CA CYS A 187 16.25 11.34 -9.70
C CYS A 187 17.41 11.82 -8.82
N GLU A 188 18.50 12.34 -9.39
CA GLU A 188 19.64 12.89 -8.66
C GLU A 188 19.35 14.24 -8.01
N SER A 189 18.31 14.93 -8.43
CA SER A 189 17.92 16.24 -7.91
C SER A 189 16.51 16.31 -7.32
N ASP A 190 15.64 15.34 -7.65
CA ASP A 190 14.29 15.31 -7.11
C ASP A 190 14.31 14.97 -5.61
N PRO A 191 13.77 15.86 -4.74
CA PRO A 191 13.74 15.59 -3.31
C PRO A 191 12.71 14.50 -2.99
N CYS A 192 13.13 13.53 -2.16
CA CYS A 192 12.30 12.42 -1.73
C CYS A 192 11.93 12.56 -0.24
N VAL A 193 12.44 11.70 0.61
CA VAL A 193 12.19 11.67 2.05
C VAL A 193 13.51 11.59 2.82
N PRO A 194 13.56 11.97 4.09
CA PRO A 194 14.75 11.78 4.91
C PRO A 194 15.13 10.29 5.05
N LEU A 195 16.41 9.99 4.95
CA LEU A 195 16.95 8.66 5.27
C LEU A 195 17.41 8.61 6.72
N LYS A 196 16.73 7.81 7.53
CA LYS A 196 17.09 7.49 8.91
C LYS A 196 17.53 6.02 8.96
N LEU A 197 18.83 5.77 9.11
CA LEU A 197 19.42 4.43 9.03
C LEU A 197 20.03 3.94 10.35
N THR A 198 19.96 4.76 11.39
CA THR A 198 20.48 4.46 12.74
C THR A 198 19.37 4.61 13.79
N PRO A 199 19.43 3.91 14.92
CA PRO A 199 18.43 4.05 15.99
C PRO A 199 18.66 5.31 16.85
N TYR A 200 19.81 5.96 16.72
CA TYR A 200 20.25 7.03 17.62
C TYR A 200 19.56 8.35 17.31
N VAL A 201 19.37 9.16 18.34
CA VAL A 201 18.91 10.54 18.17
C VAL A 201 20.03 11.36 17.53
N GLU A 202 19.75 11.96 16.41
CA GLU A 202 20.69 12.83 15.70
C GLU A 202 20.49 14.27 16.16
N THR A 203 21.61 14.99 16.32
CA THR A 203 21.59 16.42 16.72
C THR A 203 21.35 17.35 15.54
N GLU A 204 21.55 16.86 14.33
CA GLU A 204 21.34 17.62 13.11
C GLU A 204 19.89 17.46 12.61
N GLN A 205 19.42 18.50 11.93
CA GLN A 205 18.10 18.43 11.30
C GLN A 205 18.13 17.48 10.10
N PHE A 206 17.10 16.71 9.94
CA PHE A 206 16.95 15.85 8.78
C PHE A 206 16.73 16.70 7.51
N HIS A 207 17.28 16.21 6.41
CA HIS A 207 17.06 16.76 5.07
C HIS A 207 16.36 15.70 4.22
N ARG A 208 15.65 16.15 3.21
CA ARG A 208 15.15 15.23 2.18
C ARG A 208 16.33 14.71 1.36
N ALA A 209 16.52 13.40 1.38
CA ALA A 209 17.42 12.75 0.44
C ALA A 209 16.87 12.83 -0.99
N THR A 210 17.72 12.67 -1.97
CA THR A 210 17.29 12.60 -3.36
C THR A 210 16.54 11.30 -3.65
N MET A 211 15.73 11.29 -4.70
CA MET A 211 15.04 10.08 -5.14
C MET A 211 16.03 8.94 -5.42
N LYS A 212 17.18 9.25 -6.02
CA LYS A 212 18.25 8.28 -6.29
C LYS A 212 18.80 7.66 -5.00
N GLU A 213 19.10 8.49 -3.98
CA GLU A 213 19.64 7.99 -2.71
C GLU A 213 18.66 7.07 -1.99
N VAL A 214 17.37 7.45 -1.93
CA VAL A 214 16.34 6.62 -1.29
C VAL A 214 16.15 5.31 -2.03
N TYR A 215 16.04 5.32 -3.36
CA TYR A 215 15.89 4.09 -4.14
C TYR A 215 17.15 3.21 -4.10
N SER A 216 18.33 3.82 -4.03
CA SER A 216 19.58 3.06 -3.84
C SER A 216 19.59 2.34 -2.49
N GLN A 217 19.12 3.00 -1.42
CA GLN A 217 18.98 2.38 -0.10
C GLN A 217 17.95 1.25 -0.10
N ILE A 218 16.81 1.42 -0.78
CA ILE A 218 15.78 0.38 -0.93
C ILE A 218 16.36 -0.85 -1.62
N VAL A 219 17.09 -0.67 -2.72
CA VAL A 219 17.74 -1.77 -3.45
C VAL A 219 18.81 -2.46 -2.60
N ASP A 220 19.66 -1.69 -1.89
CA ASP A 220 20.68 -2.26 -0.99
C ASP A 220 20.05 -3.11 0.12
N ASP A 221 19.00 -2.63 0.75
CA ASP A 221 18.27 -3.37 1.77
C ASP A 221 17.63 -4.64 1.20
N LEU A 222 17.00 -4.58 0.03
CA LEU A 222 16.37 -5.77 -0.58
C LEU A 222 17.39 -6.82 -1.04
N LEU A 223 18.57 -6.40 -1.55
CA LEU A 223 19.65 -7.32 -1.89
C LEU A 223 20.22 -8.01 -0.63
N LYS A 224 20.34 -7.28 0.48
CA LYS A 224 20.71 -7.89 1.77
C LYS A 224 19.62 -8.83 2.29
N ALA A 225 18.35 -8.45 2.15
CA ALA A 225 17.23 -9.31 2.52
C ALA A 225 17.26 -10.63 1.73
N GLU A 226 17.41 -10.57 0.40
CA GLU A 226 17.56 -11.75 -0.45
C GLU A 226 18.72 -12.65 0.02
N ASP A 227 19.91 -12.07 0.22
CA ASP A 227 21.10 -12.82 0.62
C ASP A 227 20.92 -13.52 1.97
N PHE A 228 20.41 -12.81 2.98
CA PHE A 228 20.20 -13.36 4.31
C PHE A 228 19.07 -14.39 4.34
N LEU A 229 17.94 -14.13 3.67
CA LEU A 229 16.80 -15.05 3.63
C LEU A 229 17.14 -16.34 2.84
N THR A 230 17.97 -16.24 1.81
CA THR A 230 18.48 -17.41 1.09
C THR A 230 19.39 -18.28 1.96
N LYS A 231 20.16 -17.68 2.87
CA LYS A 231 21.03 -18.40 3.81
C LYS A 231 20.28 -18.99 5.01
N SER A 232 19.08 -18.50 5.29
CA SER A 232 18.26 -19.03 6.37
C SER A 232 17.60 -20.33 5.94
N PRO A 233 17.75 -21.44 6.67
CA PRO A 233 16.99 -22.65 6.42
C PRO A 233 15.51 -22.33 6.49
N GLN A 234 14.80 -22.67 5.45
CA GLN A 234 13.37 -22.40 5.40
C GLN A 234 12.62 -23.29 6.38
N ILE A 235 11.73 -22.68 7.11
CA ILE A 235 10.74 -23.42 7.89
C ILE A 235 9.73 -23.94 6.86
N ASP A 236 9.40 -25.22 6.90
CA ASP A 236 8.47 -25.89 5.96
C ASP A 236 7.03 -25.33 5.97
N ASP A 237 6.73 -24.39 6.84
CA ASP A 237 5.45 -23.71 6.89
C ASP A 237 5.40 -22.59 5.83
N HIS A 238 4.40 -22.62 4.98
CA HIS A 238 4.05 -21.49 4.12
C HIS A 238 3.57 -20.31 5.00
N ARG A 239 4.53 -19.51 5.47
CA ARG A 239 4.27 -18.36 6.35
C ARG A 239 4.12 -17.10 5.54
N LEU A 240 2.97 -16.93 4.91
CA LEU A 240 2.67 -15.75 4.09
C LEU A 240 2.81 -14.40 4.85
N TYR A 241 2.84 -14.42 6.19
CA TYR A 241 3.00 -13.21 7.01
C TYR A 241 4.45 -12.92 7.42
N ARG A 242 5.41 -13.64 6.85
CA ARG A 242 6.84 -13.37 7.04
C ARG A 242 7.55 -13.31 5.70
N ALA A 243 8.50 -12.37 5.57
CA ALA A 243 9.23 -12.22 4.32
C ALA A 243 10.07 -13.46 3.98
N SER A 244 10.13 -13.79 2.71
CA SER A 244 10.95 -14.84 2.13
C SER A 244 11.93 -14.27 1.09
N ALA A 245 12.86 -15.07 0.61
CA ALA A 245 13.75 -14.67 -0.49
C ALA A 245 12.94 -14.35 -1.75
N GLU A 246 11.88 -15.14 -2.02
CA GLU A 246 10.97 -14.92 -3.14
C GLU A 246 10.20 -13.57 -3.01
N ALA A 247 9.83 -13.20 -1.77
CA ALA A 247 9.23 -11.89 -1.52
C ALA A 247 10.22 -10.75 -1.78
N ALA A 248 11.49 -10.91 -1.38
CA ALA A 248 12.54 -9.92 -1.64
C ALA A 248 12.81 -9.78 -3.15
N ASP A 249 12.91 -10.90 -3.89
CA ASP A 249 13.08 -10.89 -5.34
C ASP A 249 11.89 -10.23 -6.06
N LEU A 250 10.66 -10.53 -5.64
CA LEU A 250 9.48 -9.92 -6.25
C LEU A 250 9.43 -8.41 -6.00
N LEU A 251 9.74 -7.97 -4.78
CA LEU A 251 9.78 -6.55 -4.45
C LEU A 251 10.94 -5.84 -5.18
N LEU A 252 12.11 -6.49 -5.33
CA LEU A 252 13.21 -5.99 -6.18
C LEU A 252 12.78 -5.83 -7.64
N SER A 253 12.08 -6.82 -8.19
CA SER A 253 11.56 -6.73 -9.56
C SER A 253 10.65 -5.50 -9.73
N ARG A 254 9.73 -5.26 -8.79
CA ARG A 254 8.86 -4.07 -8.77
C ARG A 254 9.67 -2.77 -8.67
N VAL A 255 10.65 -2.71 -7.77
CA VAL A 255 11.51 -1.54 -7.59
C VAL A 255 12.30 -1.24 -8.86
N TYR A 256 12.88 -2.24 -9.50
CA TYR A 256 13.59 -2.06 -10.76
C TYR A 256 12.67 -1.62 -11.91
N LEU A 257 11.42 -2.10 -11.99
CA LEU A 257 10.44 -1.55 -12.93
C LEU A 257 10.20 -0.05 -12.69
N TYR A 258 10.07 0.36 -11.42
CA TYR A 258 9.87 1.77 -11.08
C TYR A 258 11.09 2.62 -11.46
N MET A 259 12.30 2.05 -11.33
CA MET A 259 13.56 2.68 -11.75
C MET A 259 13.80 2.64 -13.26
N GLN A 260 12.95 1.98 -14.03
CA GLN A 260 13.11 1.70 -15.46
C GLN A 260 14.38 0.88 -15.77
N ASN A 261 14.84 0.08 -14.81
CA ASN A 261 15.92 -0.89 -14.98
C ASN A 261 15.34 -2.25 -15.41
N TRP A 262 15.04 -2.34 -16.71
CA TRP A 262 14.29 -3.45 -17.28
C TRP A 262 15.00 -4.79 -17.16
N GLU A 263 16.33 -4.81 -17.34
CA GLU A 263 17.14 -6.02 -17.27
C GLU A 263 17.11 -6.65 -15.87
N GLU A 264 17.34 -5.85 -14.82
CA GLU A 264 17.29 -6.36 -13.45
C GLU A 264 15.86 -6.69 -13.01
N ALA A 265 14.84 -5.94 -13.50
CA ALA A 265 13.44 -6.25 -13.24
C ALA A 265 13.04 -7.62 -13.81
N GLU A 266 13.43 -7.92 -15.06
CA GLU A 266 13.24 -9.23 -15.69
C GLU A 266 13.94 -10.35 -14.92
N LYS A 267 15.22 -10.16 -14.60
CA LYS A 267 16.04 -11.15 -13.89
C LYS A 267 15.43 -11.54 -12.54
N LYS A 268 14.93 -10.56 -11.79
CA LYS A 268 14.29 -10.78 -10.48
C LYS A 268 12.91 -11.42 -10.62
N ALA A 269 12.11 -11.02 -11.60
CA ALA A 269 10.86 -11.70 -11.93
C ALA A 269 11.09 -13.17 -12.30
N ASP A 270 12.11 -13.43 -13.12
CA ASP A 270 12.51 -14.79 -13.50
C ASP A 270 12.95 -15.64 -12.29
N ALA A 271 13.61 -15.05 -11.30
CA ALA A 271 13.99 -15.77 -10.08
C ALA A 271 12.75 -16.23 -9.31
N VAL A 272 11.77 -15.34 -9.15
CA VAL A 272 10.47 -15.69 -8.53
C VAL A 272 9.75 -16.78 -9.30
N MET A 273 9.62 -16.65 -10.62
CA MET A 273 8.89 -17.62 -11.47
C MET A 273 9.53 -19.01 -11.50
N ARG A 274 10.84 -19.13 -11.23
CA ARG A 274 11.55 -20.41 -11.19
C ARG A 274 11.54 -21.06 -9.82
N SER A 275 11.10 -20.37 -8.77
CA SER A 275 11.04 -20.95 -7.44
C SER A 275 9.94 -22.01 -7.38
N GLU A 276 10.29 -23.20 -6.89
CA GLU A 276 9.32 -24.29 -6.67
C GLU A 276 8.28 -23.98 -5.56
N LYS A 277 8.45 -22.86 -4.87
CA LYS A 277 7.57 -22.40 -3.79
C LYS A 277 6.55 -21.37 -4.26
N VAL A 278 6.67 -20.91 -5.49
CA VAL A 278 5.79 -19.92 -6.08
C VAL A 278 4.91 -20.61 -7.11
N GLU A 279 3.62 -20.47 -6.91
CA GLU A 279 2.62 -21.11 -7.74
C GLU A 279 1.64 -20.05 -8.29
N LEU A 280 1.37 -20.11 -9.58
CA LEU A 280 0.34 -19.27 -10.20
C LEU A 280 -1.02 -19.94 -10.02
N ALA A 281 -2.00 -19.22 -9.47
CA ALA A 281 -3.36 -19.74 -9.33
C ALA A 281 -3.93 -20.11 -10.70
N THR A 282 -4.47 -21.31 -10.77
CA THR A 282 -5.02 -21.86 -12.00
C THR A 282 -6.46 -21.43 -12.23
N ILE A 283 -6.95 -21.66 -13.44
CA ILE A 283 -8.33 -21.41 -13.84
C ILE A 283 -9.34 -22.17 -12.95
N ASP A 284 -8.94 -23.31 -12.39
CA ASP A 284 -9.78 -24.10 -11.49
C ASP A 284 -10.08 -23.37 -10.18
N LEU A 285 -9.12 -22.60 -9.66
CA LEU A 285 -9.35 -21.77 -8.48
C LEU A 285 -10.40 -20.68 -8.77
N LEU A 286 -10.32 -20.01 -9.92
CA LEU A 286 -11.26 -18.96 -10.29
C LEU A 286 -12.66 -19.52 -10.60
N ASN A 287 -12.76 -20.78 -11.02
CA ASN A 287 -14.02 -21.50 -11.23
C ASN A 287 -14.58 -22.14 -9.96
N SER A 288 -13.80 -22.19 -8.86
CA SER A 288 -14.29 -22.75 -7.61
C SER A 288 -15.40 -21.87 -7.06
N LYS A 289 -16.41 -22.51 -6.48
CA LYS A 289 -17.47 -21.78 -5.77
C LYS A 289 -17.09 -21.69 -4.30
N PRO A 290 -17.35 -20.55 -3.64
CA PRO A 290 -17.25 -20.50 -2.19
C PRO A 290 -18.23 -21.51 -1.57
N ASP A 291 -17.98 -21.94 -0.34
CA ASP A 291 -18.84 -22.86 0.40
C ASP A 291 -20.25 -22.31 0.70
N SER A 292 -20.51 -21.07 0.30
CA SER A 292 -21.80 -20.40 0.46
C SER A 292 -22.66 -20.53 -0.81
N GLU A 293 -23.89 -21.02 -0.64
CA GLU A 293 -24.86 -21.16 -1.74
C GLU A 293 -25.36 -19.81 -2.30
N ASP A 294 -25.10 -18.72 -1.60
CA ASP A 294 -25.68 -17.40 -1.90
C ASP A 294 -24.84 -16.55 -2.86
N TYR A 295 -23.62 -16.97 -3.21
CA TYR A 295 -22.71 -16.16 -4.02
C TYR A 295 -22.15 -16.90 -5.24
N GLU A 296 -22.04 -16.19 -6.36
CA GLU A 296 -21.32 -16.65 -7.55
C GLU A 296 -19.86 -16.12 -7.52
N GLY A 297 -18.89 -16.97 -7.84
CA GLY A 297 -17.48 -16.64 -7.91
C GLY A 297 -16.66 -17.06 -6.69
N ALA A 298 -15.37 -17.25 -6.89
CA ALA A 298 -14.43 -17.71 -5.86
C ALA A 298 -13.93 -16.56 -4.98
N ASP A 299 -13.63 -16.87 -3.72
CA ASP A 299 -12.83 -16.00 -2.85
C ASP A 299 -11.37 -16.05 -3.33
N PHE A 300 -10.89 -14.96 -3.93
CA PHE A 300 -9.60 -14.99 -4.61
C PHE A 300 -8.43 -14.65 -3.70
N LEU A 301 -8.43 -13.44 -3.10
CA LEU A 301 -7.34 -13.05 -2.20
C LEU A 301 -7.64 -13.47 -0.76
N THR A 302 -7.41 -14.74 -0.50
CA THR A 302 -7.50 -15.37 0.82
C THR A 302 -6.17 -16.03 1.19
N GLU A 303 -6.04 -16.43 2.44
CA GLU A 303 -4.86 -17.14 2.95
C GLU A 303 -4.62 -18.50 2.26
N GLN A 304 -5.63 -19.04 1.58
CA GLN A 304 -5.56 -20.31 0.85
C GLN A 304 -5.10 -20.14 -0.61
N ASN A 305 -5.02 -18.90 -1.10
CA ASN A 305 -4.55 -18.69 -2.46
C ASN A 305 -3.05 -18.99 -2.58
N PRO A 306 -2.63 -19.97 -3.41
CA PRO A 306 -1.24 -20.35 -3.54
C PRO A 306 -0.35 -19.26 -4.15
N GLU A 307 -0.94 -18.24 -4.77
CA GLU A 307 -0.17 -17.10 -5.29
C GLU A 307 0.43 -16.20 -4.22
N ILE A 308 -0.10 -16.20 -2.99
CA ILE A 308 0.34 -15.26 -1.97
C ILE A 308 1.73 -15.65 -1.46
N ILE A 309 2.73 -14.87 -1.83
CA ILE A 309 4.12 -15.04 -1.39
C ILE A 309 4.33 -14.34 -0.04
N PHE A 310 3.73 -13.17 0.12
CA PHE A 310 3.83 -12.37 1.33
C PHE A 310 2.62 -11.45 1.48
N SER A 311 2.16 -11.25 2.71
CA SER A 311 1.11 -10.28 3.01
C SER A 311 1.21 -9.76 4.42
N GLN A 312 0.99 -8.46 4.60
CA GLN A 312 0.81 -7.82 5.90
C GLN A 312 -0.18 -6.66 5.81
N GLY A 313 -0.62 -6.17 6.97
CA GLY A 313 -1.53 -5.04 7.06
C GLY A 313 -3.00 -5.42 7.00
N SER A 314 -3.85 -4.47 6.68
CA SER A 314 -5.30 -4.69 6.70
C SER A 314 -5.90 -4.82 5.31
N ASN A 315 -7.02 -5.52 5.25
CA ASN A 315 -7.90 -5.54 4.11
C ASN A 315 -8.90 -4.37 4.21
N PHE A 316 -8.48 -3.20 3.76
CA PHE A 316 -9.31 -2.00 3.76
C PHE A 316 -10.43 -2.05 2.71
N VAL A 317 -10.18 -2.69 1.59
CA VAL A 317 -11.09 -2.70 0.42
C VAL A 317 -12.45 -3.27 0.78
N SER A 318 -12.49 -4.35 1.56
CA SER A 318 -13.74 -5.01 1.96
C SER A 318 -14.72 -4.11 2.75
N GLY A 319 -14.25 -3.02 3.31
CA GLY A 319 -15.10 -2.07 4.04
C GLY A 319 -15.46 -0.82 3.25
N ALA A 320 -14.63 -0.40 2.30
CA ALA A 320 -14.79 0.86 1.59
C ALA A 320 -15.48 0.71 0.23
N VAL A 321 -15.24 -0.38 -0.48
CA VAL A 321 -15.66 -0.59 -1.87
C VAL A 321 -16.59 -1.80 -2.05
N PHE A 322 -16.81 -2.58 -0.98
CA PHE A 322 -17.59 -3.82 -1.04
C PHE A 322 -19.00 -3.71 -0.46
N ASP A 323 -19.22 -2.82 0.49
CA ASP A 323 -20.52 -2.75 1.16
C ASP A 323 -21.46 -1.84 0.39
N GLY A 324 -22.12 -2.43 -0.59
CA GLY A 324 -23.22 -1.78 -1.32
C GLY A 324 -24.36 -1.26 -0.45
N ARG A 325 -24.45 -1.69 0.81
CA ARG A 325 -25.48 -1.18 1.75
C ARG A 325 -25.14 0.21 2.25
N THR A 326 -23.87 0.55 2.32
CA THR A 326 -23.41 1.87 2.78
C THR A 326 -23.16 2.85 1.64
N GLY A 327 -23.05 2.35 0.40
CA GLY A 327 -23.01 3.09 -0.86
C GLY A 327 -21.94 4.13 -1.02
N ASN A 328 -20.78 3.86 -0.50
CA ASN A 328 -19.74 4.86 -0.45
C ASN A 328 -18.99 4.94 -1.76
N TYR A 329 -18.23 3.90 -2.03
CA TYR A 329 -17.42 3.78 -3.23
C TYR A 329 -17.82 2.53 -3.98
N CYS A 330 -17.67 2.57 -5.28
CA CYS A 330 -17.89 1.43 -6.16
C CYS A 330 -16.78 1.32 -7.18
N VAL A 331 -16.71 0.20 -7.83
CA VAL A 331 -15.81 -0.04 -8.95
C VAL A 331 -16.17 0.93 -10.08
N ALA A 332 -15.18 1.61 -10.63
CA ALA A 332 -15.37 2.44 -11.81
C ALA A 332 -15.87 1.57 -12.97
N LYS A 333 -16.93 2.03 -13.65
CA LYS A 333 -17.50 1.31 -14.81
C LYS A 333 -16.44 1.03 -15.88
N GLU A 334 -15.51 1.95 -16.08
CA GLU A 334 -14.40 1.78 -17.00
C GLU A 334 -13.55 0.55 -16.67
N LEU A 335 -13.26 0.28 -15.38
CA LEU A 335 -12.52 -0.90 -14.98
C LEU A 335 -13.34 -2.18 -15.23
N TYR A 336 -14.61 -2.19 -14.82
CA TYR A 336 -15.48 -3.37 -14.98
C TYR A 336 -15.66 -3.76 -16.46
N ASP A 337 -15.80 -2.77 -17.34
CA ASP A 337 -15.97 -2.98 -18.78
C ASP A 337 -14.71 -3.52 -19.49
N LEU A 338 -13.54 -3.54 -18.82
CA LEU A 338 -12.32 -4.14 -19.39
C LEU A 338 -12.36 -5.67 -19.45
N TYR A 339 -13.28 -6.29 -18.71
CA TYR A 339 -13.35 -7.75 -18.62
C TYR A 339 -14.43 -8.28 -19.55
N ASP A 340 -14.00 -9.11 -20.51
CA ASP A 340 -14.91 -9.86 -21.38
C ASP A 340 -15.68 -10.91 -20.58
N ASP A 341 -16.76 -11.44 -21.14
CA ASP A 341 -17.61 -12.41 -20.45
C ASP A 341 -16.92 -13.77 -20.17
N ASN A 342 -15.86 -14.10 -20.91
CA ASN A 342 -15.04 -15.28 -20.68
C ASN A 342 -13.84 -15.03 -19.75
N ASP A 343 -13.65 -13.80 -19.28
CA ASP A 343 -12.65 -13.49 -18.26
C ASP A 343 -13.22 -13.80 -16.87
N LEU A 344 -12.74 -14.89 -16.26
CA LEU A 344 -13.27 -15.38 -14.98
C LEU A 344 -13.09 -14.39 -13.82
N ARG A 345 -12.17 -13.46 -13.94
CA ARG A 345 -12.00 -12.36 -12.96
C ARG A 345 -13.23 -11.48 -12.88
N LYS A 346 -14.03 -11.36 -13.95
CA LYS A 346 -15.22 -10.53 -13.97
C LYS A 346 -16.21 -10.91 -12.87
N THR A 347 -16.38 -12.19 -12.62
CA THR A 347 -17.27 -12.73 -11.59
C THR A 347 -16.55 -12.99 -10.26
N THR A 348 -15.24 -13.25 -10.31
CA THR A 348 -14.42 -13.50 -9.11
C THR A 348 -14.02 -12.21 -8.40
N PHE A 349 -13.67 -11.16 -9.17
CA PHE A 349 -13.21 -9.89 -8.61
C PHE A 349 -14.35 -8.91 -8.32
N PHE A 350 -15.50 -9.09 -8.94
CA PHE A 350 -16.62 -8.15 -8.85
C PHE A 350 -17.96 -8.85 -8.64
N GLU A 351 -18.84 -8.15 -7.94
CA GLU A 351 -20.27 -8.43 -7.94
C GLU A 351 -20.99 -7.30 -8.65
N TYR A 352 -21.86 -7.67 -9.58
CA TYR A 352 -22.66 -6.71 -10.33
C TYR A 352 -24.07 -6.67 -9.76
N GLN A 353 -24.44 -5.56 -9.17
CA GLN A 353 -25.74 -5.38 -8.55
C GLN A 353 -26.63 -4.48 -9.41
N THR A 354 -27.86 -4.94 -9.66
CA THR A 354 -28.92 -4.17 -10.33
C THR A 354 -30.04 -3.76 -9.36
N GLN A 355 -30.04 -4.30 -8.15
CA GLN A 355 -31.03 -4.00 -7.11
C GLN A 355 -30.35 -3.97 -5.74
N MET A 356 -30.78 -3.05 -4.89
CA MET A 356 -30.45 -3.01 -3.47
C MET A 356 -31.73 -2.92 -2.67
N ASP A 357 -31.88 -3.83 -1.68
CA ASP A 357 -33.08 -3.90 -0.83
C ASP A 357 -34.40 -3.82 -1.64
N ASN A 358 -34.46 -4.54 -2.78
CA ASN A 358 -35.57 -4.55 -3.74
C ASN A 358 -35.82 -3.20 -4.47
N THR A 359 -34.90 -2.26 -4.36
CA THR A 359 -34.96 -1.02 -5.14
C THR A 359 -34.05 -1.14 -6.36
N PRO A 360 -34.54 -0.88 -7.58
CA PRO A 360 -33.67 -0.83 -8.76
C PRO A 360 -32.59 0.22 -8.56
N VAL A 361 -31.34 -0.15 -8.89
CA VAL A 361 -30.21 0.78 -8.88
C VAL A 361 -29.59 0.81 -10.26
N ASP A 362 -28.98 1.93 -10.61
CA ASP A 362 -28.08 1.93 -11.75
C ASP A 362 -27.01 0.88 -11.48
N SER A 363 -26.81 0.00 -12.46
CA SER A 363 -25.90 -1.13 -12.39
C SER A 363 -24.57 -0.77 -11.73
N LEU A 364 -24.28 -1.40 -10.62
CA LEU A 364 -23.17 -1.09 -9.76
C LEU A 364 -22.25 -2.30 -9.63
N ALA A 365 -20.98 -2.16 -9.92
CA ALA A 365 -20.00 -3.19 -9.62
C ALA A 365 -19.33 -2.91 -8.26
N LEU A 366 -19.30 -3.94 -7.42
CA LEU A 366 -18.62 -3.94 -6.12
C LEU A 366 -17.37 -4.81 -6.23
N ALA A 367 -16.32 -4.46 -5.52
CA ALA A 367 -15.10 -5.25 -5.52
C ALA A 367 -15.23 -6.44 -4.57
N HIS A 368 -15.05 -7.66 -5.07
CA HIS A 368 -15.18 -8.92 -4.34
C HIS A 368 -13.91 -9.79 -4.36
N LYS A 369 -12.84 -9.24 -4.74
CA LYS A 369 -11.54 -9.91 -4.82
C LYS A 369 -11.07 -10.47 -3.47
N TYR A 370 -11.52 -9.86 -2.39
CA TYR A 370 -11.34 -10.29 -1.00
C TYR A 370 -12.66 -10.87 -0.49
N HIS A 371 -12.65 -11.75 0.49
CA HIS A 371 -13.84 -12.48 0.95
C HIS A 371 -15.06 -11.58 1.28
N ARG A 372 -16.28 -12.05 0.95
CA ARG A 372 -17.55 -11.31 0.98
C ARG A 372 -18.23 -11.26 2.33
N GLU A 373 -18.15 -12.32 3.14
CA GLU A 373 -18.90 -12.42 4.38
C GLU A 373 -18.27 -11.58 5.50
N GLN A 374 -19.10 -10.88 6.27
CA GLN A 374 -18.63 -10.02 7.36
C GLN A 374 -17.86 -10.78 8.43
N ASP A 375 -18.15 -12.07 8.61
CA ASP A 375 -17.55 -12.92 9.65
C ASP A 375 -16.32 -13.69 9.20
N TYR A 376 -16.08 -13.81 7.86
CA TYR A 376 -14.97 -14.55 7.25
C TYR A 376 -14.10 -13.67 6.37
N ARG A 377 -13.71 -12.50 6.84
CA ARG A 377 -12.89 -11.58 6.06
C ARG A 377 -11.47 -12.11 5.90
N SER A 378 -10.97 -12.08 4.66
CA SER A 378 -9.57 -12.37 4.38
C SER A 378 -8.65 -11.51 5.24
N ARG A 379 -7.59 -12.11 5.76
CA ARG A 379 -6.50 -11.42 6.45
C ARG A 379 -5.36 -11.06 5.50
N VAL A 380 -5.55 -11.27 4.22
CA VAL A 380 -4.62 -10.79 3.18
C VAL A 380 -4.76 -9.27 3.08
N GLY A 381 -3.68 -8.55 3.27
CA GLY A 381 -3.66 -7.08 3.20
C GLY A 381 -3.92 -6.58 1.79
N SER A 382 -4.53 -5.41 1.66
CA SER A 382 -4.84 -4.84 0.34
C SER A 382 -3.70 -4.01 -0.28
N ILE A 383 -2.63 -3.73 0.46
CA ILE A 383 -1.56 -2.84 0.00
C ILE A 383 -0.20 -3.52 -0.01
N TYR A 384 0.14 -4.25 1.04
CA TYR A 384 1.46 -4.85 1.23
C TYR A 384 1.44 -6.35 0.89
N THR A 385 0.74 -6.70 -0.18
CA THR A 385 0.67 -8.07 -0.68
C THR A 385 1.58 -8.24 -1.89
N LEU A 386 2.32 -9.33 -1.89
CA LEU A 386 3.16 -9.81 -2.98
C LEU A 386 2.65 -11.18 -3.41
N ARG A 387 2.36 -11.34 -4.69
CA ARG A 387 1.84 -12.61 -5.21
C ARG A 387 2.40 -12.95 -6.58
N ALA A 388 2.36 -14.22 -6.90
CA ALA A 388 2.96 -14.80 -8.09
C ALA A 388 2.62 -14.05 -9.38
N ALA A 389 1.34 -13.76 -9.64
CA ALA A 389 0.90 -13.11 -10.88
C ALA A 389 1.65 -11.78 -11.17
N GLU A 390 2.10 -11.06 -10.14
CA GLU A 390 2.90 -9.86 -10.34
C GLU A 390 4.25 -10.17 -10.98
N ALA A 391 4.89 -11.31 -10.69
CA ALA A 391 6.16 -11.69 -11.33
C ALA A 391 5.99 -11.86 -12.84
N TRP A 392 4.90 -12.50 -13.29
CA TRP A 392 4.57 -12.63 -14.72
C TRP A 392 4.35 -11.28 -15.39
N LEU A 393 3.64 -10.39 -14.72
CA LEU A 393 3.41 -9.03 -15.21
C LEU A 393 4.69 -8.19 -15.25
N ASN A 394 5.53 -8.30 -14.22
CA ASN A 394 6.81 -7.59 -14.15
C ASN A 394 7.74 -8.08 -15.27
N LYS A 395 7.83 -9.39 -15.50
CA LYS A 395 8.58 -9.96 -16.62
C LYS A 395 8.03 -9.48 -17.96
N ALA A 396 6.71 -9.57 -18.16
CA ALA A 396 6.08 -9.12 -19.40
C ALA A 396 6.39 -7.66 -19.72
N GLU A 397 6.29 -6.77 -18.71
CA GLU A 397 6.59 -5.36 -18.89
C GLU A 397 8.08 -5.11 -19.13
N ALA A 398 8.94 -5.73 -18.33
CA ALA A 398 10.39 -5.59 -18.47
C ALA A 398 10.89 -6.06 -19.86
N CYS A 399 10.40 -7.21 -20.33
CA CYS A 399 10.71 -7.72 -21.66
C CYS A 399 10.14 -6.83 -22.78
N ALA A 400 8.91 -6.32 -22.62
CA ALA A 400 8.29 -5.44 -23.63
C ALA A 400 9.05 -4.11 -23.80
N MET A 401 9.80 -3.69 -22.80
CA MET A 401 10.64 -2.49 -22.84
C MET A 401 12.07 -2.74 -23.38
N GLN A 402 12.40 -3.98 -23.72
CA GLN A 402 13.71 -4.38 -24.23
C GLN A 402 13.65 -4.85 -25.69
N ASN A 403 14.56 -4.40 -26.51
CA ASN A 403 14.61 -4.79 -27.92
C ASN A 403 14.86 -6.30 -28.07
N GLY A 404 14.05 -6.96 -28.91
CA GLY A 404 14.18 -8.38 -29.25
C GLY A 404 13.67 -9.35 -28.17
N LYS A 405 12.93 -8.85 -27.18
CA LYS A 405 12.32 -9.64 -26.09
C LYS A 405 10.79 -9.70 -26.17
N GLU A 406 10.19 -9.29 -27.29
CA GLU A 406 8.75 -9.26 -27.47
C GLU A 406 8.13 -10.65 -27.30
N ALA A 407 8.83 -11.71 -27.75
CA ALA A 407 8.36 -13.08 -27.62
C ALA A 407 8.30 -13.53 -26.14
N ASP A 408 9.29 -13.15 -25.34
CA ASP A 408 9.34 -13.45 -23.91
C ASP A 408 8.23 -12.69 -23.15
N ALA A 409 8.01 -11.42 -23.52
CA ALA A 409 6.91 -10.63 -22.98
C ALA A 409 5.54 -11.24 -23.28
N CYS A 410 5.30 -11.63 -24.55
CA CYS A 410 4.07 -12.32 -24.95
C CYS A 410 3.91 -13.67 -24.23
N ALA A 411 5.00 -14.43 -24.04
CA ALA A 411 4.94 -15.72 -23.35
C ALA A 411 4.48 -15.56 -21.91
N ALA A 412 5.05 -14.61 -21.16
CA ALA A 412 4.66 -14.34 -19.78
C ALA A 412 3.20 -13.85 -19.68
N LEU A 413 2.80 -12.95 -20.57
CA LEU A 413 1.44 -12.42 -20.64
C LEU A 413 0.41 -13.52 -20.96
N ASN A 414 0.71 -14.37 -21.95
CA ASN A 414 -0.16 -15.47 -22.35
C ASN A 414 -0.31 -16.53 -21.25
N GLU A 415 0.77 -16.83 -20.53
CA GLU A 415 0.72 -17.77 -19.42
C GLU A 415 -0.22 -17.28 -18.31
N LEU A 416 -0.14 -16.02 -17.92
CA LEU A 416 -1.08 -15.44 -16.97
C LEU A 416 -2.52 -15.50 -17.51
N ARG A 417 -2.75 -15.09 -18.75
CA ARG A 417 -4.08 -15.06 -19.37
C ARG A 417 -4.74 -16.43 -19.49
N ARG A 418 -3.96 -17.49 -19.78
CA ARG A 418 -4.49 -18.86 -19.80
C ARG A 418 -5.08 -19.28 -18.45
N ASN A 419 -4.57 -18.72 -17.36
CA ASN A 419 -5.05 -18.98 -16.01
C ASN A 419 -6.13 -17.99 -15.54
N ARG A 420 -6.63 -17.11 -16.41
CA ARG A 420 -7.64 -16.09 -16.10
C ARG A 420 -8.83 -16.08 -17.04
N ILE A 421 -8.63 -16.49 -18.29
CA ILE A 421 -9.61 -16.35 -19.37
C ILE A 421 -9.96 -17.74 -19.89
N ALA A 422 -11.25 -18.09 -19.87
CA ALA A 422 -11.72 -19.37 -20.40
C ALA A 422 -11.51 -19.43 -21.93
N ASP A 423 -11.08 -20.60 -22.41
CA ASP A 423 -10.83 -20.85 -23.84
C ASP A 423 -9.83 -19.86 -24.48
N TYR A 424 -8.86 -19.36 -23.67
CA TYR A 424 -7.89 -18.39 -24.15
C TYR A 424 -6.95 -19.00 -25.20
N ALA A 425 -6.78 -18.25 -26.28
CA ALA A 425 -5.80 -18.55 -27.34
C ALA A 425 -4.64 -17.56 -27.26
N ASP A 426 -3.41 -18.06 -27.31
CA ASP A 426 -2.20 -17.24 -27.24
C ASP A 426 -2.20 -16.15 -28.31
N GLN A 427 -1.82 -14.96 -27.90
CA GLN A 427 -1.73 -13.78 -28.75
C GLN A 427 -0.26 -13.34 -28.91
N GLN A 428 0.01 -12.68 -30.01
CA GLN A 428 1.31 -12.08 -30.29
C GLN A 428 1.12 -10.59 -30.54
N TYR A 429 1.84 -9.77 -29.79
CA TYR A 429 1.83 -8.34 -29.91
C TYR A 429 3.25 -7.82 -30.09
N THR A 430 3.41 -6.64 -30.66
CA THR A 430 4.71 -6.00 -30.84
C THR A 430 4.65 -4.49 -30.59
N GLY A 431 5.78 -3.88 -30.28
CA GLY A 431 5.90 -2.43 -30.12
C GLY A 431 4.95 -1.85 -29.07
N THR A 432 4.33 -0.73 -29.37
CA THR A 432 3.42 -0.02 -28.44
C THR A 432 2.22 -0.86 -28.03
N GLU A 433 1.66 -1.65 -28.98
CA GLU A 433 0.51 -2.52 -28.69
C GLU A 433 0.85 -3.54 -27.58
N LEU A 434 2.04 -4.16 -27.63
CA LEU A 434 2.48 -5.09 -26.58
C LEU A 434 2.52 -4.40 -25.21
N ILE A 435 3.08 -3.21 -25.14
CA ILE A 435 3.19 -2.44 -23.90
C ILE A 435 1.80 -2.08 -23.36
N ASP A 436 0.89 -1.65 -24.23
CA ASP A 436 -0.48 -1.32 -23.86
C ASP A 436 -1.22 -2.56 -23.34
N GLN A 437 -1.05 -3.72 -23.98
CA GLN A 437 -1.63 -4.99 -23.53
C GLN A 437 -1.09 -5.45 -22.16
N VAL A 438 0.19 -5.29 -21.92
CA VAL A 438 0.81 -5.62 -20.61
C VAL A 438 0.29 -4.69 -19.52
N ARG A 439 0.22 -3.38 -19.78
CA ARG A 439 -0.30 -2.38 -18.82
C ARG A 439 -1.79 -2.57 -18.55
N LEU A 440 -2.56 -2.94 -19.56
CA LEU A 440 -3.97 -3.29 -19.43
C LEU A 440 -4.15 -4.52 -18.55
N GLU A 441 -3.37 -5.58 -18.80
CA GLU A 441 -3.43 -6.80 -18.01
C GLU A 441 -3.02 -6.55 -16.55
N ARG A 442 -1.99 -5.73 -16.33
CA ARG A 442 -1.57 -5.32 -14.99
C ARG A 442 -2.68 -4.58 -14.23
N ARG A 443 -3.39 -3.64 -14.89
CA ARG A 443 -4.55 -2.97 -14.30
C ARG A 443 -5.66 -3.97 -13.92
N LYS A 444 -6.00 -4.88 -14.85
CA LYS A 444 -7.01 -5.92 -14.62
C LYS A 444 -6.62 -6.85 -13.46
N GLU A 445 -5.38 -7.30 -13.44
CA GLU A 445 -4.90 -8.29 -12.47
C GLU A 445 -4.71 -7.70 -11.07
N LEU A 446 -4.09 -6.53 -10.95
CA LEU A 446 -3.70 -5.92 -9.68
C LEU A 446 -4.64 -4.82 -9.18
N CYS A 447 -5.87 -4.70 -9.74
CA CYS A 447 -6.86 -3.75 -9.23
C CYS A 447 -7.14 -4.01 -7.73
N PHE A 448 -7.32 -2.95 -6.97
CA PHE A 448 -7.55 -2.97 -5.52
C PHE A 448 -6.42 -3.57 -4.67
N GLU A 449 -5.19 -3.63 -5.20
CA GLU A 449 -3.98 -4.02 -4.47
C GLU A 449 -3.01 -2.85 -4.26
N GLY A 450 -3.50 -1.62 -4.33
CA GLY A 450 -2.72 -0.39 -4.08
C GLY A 450 -1.66 -0.05 -5.13
N GLN A 451 -1.62 -0.79 -6.27
CA GLN A 451 -0.58 -0.62 -7.28
C GLN A 451 -0.93 0.44 -8.33
N ARG A 452 -2.21 0.59 -8.66
CA ARG A 452 -2.67 1.42 -9.79
C ARG A 452 -2.20 2.87 -9.72
N TRP A 453 -2.27 3.50 -8.53
CA TRP A 453 -1.80 4.86 -8.33
C TRP A 453 -0.31 5.03 -8.68
N PHE A 454 0.52 4.10 -8.25
CA PHE A 454 1.95 4.13 -8.53
C PHE A 454 2.26 3.80 -9.98
N ASP A 455 1.51 2.89 -10.60
CA ASP A 455 1.63 2.57 -12.02
C ASP A 455 1.34 3.78 -12.90
N LEU A 456 0.26 4.52 -12.63
CA LEU A 456 -0.07 5.75 -13.37
C LEU A 456 1.04 6.79 -13.28
N ARG A 457 1.63 6.95 -12.09
CA ARG A 457 2.72 7.91 -11.86
C ARG A 457 4.00 7.51 -12.61
N ARG A 458 4.42 6.24 -12.52
CA ARG A 458 5.64 5.77 -13.21
C ARG A 458 5.46 5.71 -14.73
N TYR A 459 4.27 5.38 -15.22
CA TYR A 459 3.99 5.42 -16.66
C TYR A 459 4.06 6.84 -17.23
N ALA A 460 3.62 7.84 -16.46
CA ALA A 460 3.69 9.24 -16.90
C ALA A 460 5.13 9.74 -17.13
N VAL A 461 6.12 9.18 -16.42
CA VAL A 461 7.54 9.52 -16.52
C VAL A 461 8.38 8.45 -17.25
N CYS A 462 7.75 7.43 -17.80
CA CYS A 462 8.44 6.41 -18.60
C CYS A 462 8.97 7.03 -19.89
N GLU A 463 10.29 7.06 -20.06
CA GLU A 463 10.92 7.75 -21.18
C GLU A 463 10.57 7.12 -22.53
N ALA A 464 10.62 5.79 -22.60
CA ALA A 464 10.40 5.06 -23.85
C ALA A 464 8.94 5.09 -24.31
N HIS A 465 8.00 4.94 -23.38
CA HIS A 465 6.57 4.84 -23.66
C HIS A 465 5.76 5.58 -22.58
N PRO A 466 5.74 6.91 -22.60
CA PRO A 466 4.99 7.68 -21.61
C PRO A 466 3.48 7.46 -21.79
N TYR A 467 2.78 7.25 -20.68
CA TYR A 467 1.33 7.16 -20.65
C TYR A 467 0.78 8.17 -19.65
N LYS A 468 -0.02 9.09 -20.15
CA LYS A 468 -0.62 10.17 -19.37
C LYS A 468 -2.13 10.19 -19.60
N ARG A 469 -2.90 10.27 -18.53
CA ARG A 469 -4.35 10.43 -18.58
C ARG A 469 -4.85 11.33 -17.45
N THR A 470 -5.96 11.99 -17.67
CA THR A 470 -6.73 12.65 -16.62
C THR A 470 -7.54 11.59 -15.88
N ILE A 471 -7.47 11.59 -14.54
CA ILE A 471 -8.38 10.80 -13.70
C ILE A 471 -9.62 11.66 -13.41
N THR A 472 -10.80 11.10 -13.57
CA THR A 472 -12.06 11.77 -13.29
C THR A 472 -12.84 11.03 -12.22
N HIS A 473 -13.09 11.70 -11.11
CA HIS A 473 -13.96 11.19 -10.05
C HIS A 473 -15.27 11.96 -10.00
N VAL A 474 -16.36 11.22 -9.91
CA VAL A 474 -17.70 11.78 -9.78
C VAL A 474 -18.23 11.50 -8.38
N LEU A 475 -18.45 12.56 -7.62
CA LEU A 475 -19.09 12.48 -6.31
C LEU A 475 -20.60 12.73 -6.48
N ASN A 476 -21.40 11.71 -6.26
CA ASN A 476 -22.85 11.81 -6.27
C ASN A 476 -23.37 12.04 -4.86
N VAL A 477 -24.11 13.12 -4.67
CA VAL A 477 -24.73 13.49 -3.38
C VAL A 477 -26.23 13.58 -3.58
N PRO A 478 -27.06 12.87 -2.79
CA PRO A 478 -28.52 12.94 -2.94
C PRO A 478 -29.03 14.32 -2.59
N SER A 479 -30.17 14.68 -3.17
CA SER A 479 -30.93 15.85 -2.73
C SER A 479 -31.74 15.50 -1.47
N ASP A 480 -32.17 16.53 -0.74
CA ASP A 480 -33.01 16.40 0.46
C ASP A 480 -34.33 15.61 0.26
N LYS A 481 -34.73 15.38 -0.98
CA LYS A 481 -35.99 14.70 -1.33
C LYS A 481 -35.80 13.32 -1.95
N GLY A 482 -34.57 12.85 -2.14
CA GLY A 482 -34.29 11.54 -2.73
C GLY A 482 -34.58 11.39 -4.22
N THR A 483 -35.31 12.33 -4.84
CA THR A 483 -35.68 12.28 -6.25
C THR A 483 -34.62 12.85 -7.20
N TYR A 484 -33.65 13.52 -6.65
CA TYR A 484 -32.57 14.17 -7.38
C TYR A 484 -31.24 13.93 -6.69
N ARG A 485 -30.18 14.08 -7.44
CA ARG A 485 -28.80 14.05 -6.92
C ARG A 485 -28.02 15.24 -7.46
N TYR A 486 -27.02 15.62 -6.72
CA TYR A 486 -26.01 16.55 -7.18
C TYR A 486 -24.75 15.78 -7.54
N SER A 487 -24.24 15.95 -8.74
CA SER A 487 -22.96 15.39 -9.16
C SER A 487 -21.89 16.47 -9.15
N TYR A 488 -20.78 16.18 -8.48
CA TYR A 488 -19.59 17.01 -8.45
C TYR A 488 -18.48 16.24 -9.13
N VAL A 489 -17.86 16.84 -10.15
CA VAL A 489 -16.80 16.19 -10.93
C VAL A 489 -15.46 16.80 -10.54
N TYR A 490 -14.51 15.94 -10.22
CA TYR A 490 -13.13 16.30 -9.89
C TYR A 490 -12.20 15.65 -10.92
N ASN A 491 -11.27 16.44 -11.46
CA ASN A 491 -10.25 15.96 -12.37
C ASN A 491 -8.88 16.06 -11.75
N LEU A 492 -8.06 15.05 -11.96
CA LEU A 492 -6.63 15.06 -11.70
C LEU A 492 -5.88 14.95 -13.03
N GLU A 493 -5.25 16.05 -13.42
CA GLU A 493 -4.47 16.11 -14.65
C GLU A 493 -3.13 15.35 -14.51
N PRO A 494 -2.52 14.85 -15.60
CA PRO A 494 -1.34 13.98 -15.55
C PRO A 494 -0.14 14.54 -14.77
N ASP A 495 0.06 15.84 -14.80
CA ASP A 495 1.21 16.50 -14.16
C ASP A 495 0.79 17.28 -12.90
N ASP A 496 -0.37 16.96 -12.33
CA ASP A 496 -0.92 17.67 -11.17
C ASP A 496 -0.05 17.44 -9.91
N PRO A 497 0.26 18.52 -9.15
CA PRO A 497 1.02 18.38 -7.91
C PRO A 497 0.39 17.44 -6.88
N ALA A 498 -0.90 17.17 -6.94
CA ALA A 498 -1.59 16.28 -6.02
C ALA A 498 -1.20 14.80 -6.16
N TYR A 499 -0.48 14.43 -7.21
CA TYR A 499 0.16 13.10 -7.29
C TYR A 499 1.23 12.86 -6.21
N VAL A 500 1.70 13.92 -5.56
CA VAL A 500 2.67 13.83 -4.44
C VAL A 500 1.98 14.33 -3.17
N PHE A 501 1.99 13.53 -2.11
CA PHE A 501 1.39 13.91 -0.84
C PHE A 501 2.18 15.03 -0.16
N ALA A 502 1.49 15.91 0.55
CA ALA A 502 2.14 16.90 1.37
C ALA A 502 2.89 16.22 2.54
N ILE A 503 4.09 16.67 2.84
CA ILE A 503 4.76 16.30 4.09
C ILE A 503 3.97 16.92 5.24
N PRO A 504 3.70 16.20 6.35
CA PRO A 504 2.95 16.74 7.48
C PRO A 504 3.51 18.06 8.00
N SER A 505 2.64 19.03 8.31
CA SER A 505 3.06 20.42 8.59
C SER A 505 3.94 20.56 9.82
N ASP A 506 3.69 19.79 10.88
CA ASP A 506 4.48 19.75 12.10
C ASP A 506 5.91 19.24 11.86
N ILE A 507 6.05 18.21 11.01
CA ILE A 507 7.35 17.70 10.59
C ILE A 507 8.11 18.74 9.76
N GLN A 508 7.40 19.43 8.84
CA GLN A 508 8.00 20.49 8.04
C GLN A 508 8.50 21.65 8.89
N GLU A 509 7.74 22.04 9.93
CA GLU A 509 8.12 23.12 10.82
C GLU A 509 9.33 22.76 11.69
N PHE A 510 9.38 21.50 12.17
CA PHE A 510 10.45 21.02 13.02
C PHE A 510 11.76 20.87 12.24
N ASP A 511 11.76 20.14 11.13
CA ASP A 511 12.95 19.82 10.32
C ASP A 511 13.21 20.83 9.21
N LYS A 512 12.33 21.82 9.01
CA LYS A 512 12.39 22.80 7.90
C LYS A 512 12.44 22.15 6.51
N LEU A 513 11.76 21.03 6.34
CA LEU A 513 11.74 20.30 5.07
C LEU A 513 11.05 21.12 3.97
N GLU A 514 11.55 21.01 2.74
CA GLU A 514 10.93 21.60 1.56
C GLU A 514 9.54 21.01 1.34
N LYS A 515 8.56 21.90 1.10
CA LYS A 515 7.15 21.54 0.92
C LYS A 515 6.89 20.93 -0.46
N ASN A 516 6.04 19.90 -0.49
CA ASN A 516 5.45 19.47 -1.74
C ASN A 516 4.30 20.44 -2.08
N PRO A 517 4.28 21.04 -3.27
CA PRO A 517 3.21 21.96 -3.65
C PRO A 517 1.91 21.17 -3.87
N ARG A 518 0.92 21.40 -3.02
CA ARG A 518 -0.47 20.96 -3.25
C ARG A 518 -1.40 22.14 -3.15
N GLN A 519 -2.53 22.09 -3.83
CA GLN A 519 -3.50 23.16 -3.89
C GLN A 519 -4.88 22.64 -3.47
N LYS A 520 -5.70 23.54 -2.93
CA LYS A 520 -7.12 23.26 -2.74
C LYS A 520 -7.77 23.01 -4.10
N ARG A 521 -8.51 21.92 -4.21
CA ARG A 521 -9.18 21.52 -5.44
C ARG A 521 -10.66 21.83 -5.37
N GLU A 522 -11.13 22.54 -6.37
CA GLU A 522 -12.56 22.75 -6.59
C GLU A 522 -13.06 21.76 -7.66
N PRO A 523 -14.33 21.33 -7.60
CA PRO A 523 -14.89 20.50 -8.65
C PRO A 523 -14.95 21.29 -9.97
N VAL A 524 -14.63 20.62 -11.08
CA VAL A 524 -14.75 21.22 -12.42
C VAL A 524 -16.20 21.35 -12.87
N LEU A 525 -17.08 20.49 -12.34
CA LEU A 525 -18.52 20.60 -12.46
C LEU A 525 -19.13 20.67 -11.06
N LYS A 526 -19.88 21.73 -10.77
CA LYS A 526 -20.44 21.99 -9.44
C LYS A 526 -21.94 21.68 -9.39
N GLY A 527 -22.29 20.62 -8.67
CA GLY A 527 -23.66 20.38 -8.22
C GLY A 527 -24.70 20.38 -9.34
N VAL A 528 -24.43 19.71 -10.46
CA VAL A 528 -25.45 19.54 -11.49
C VAL A 528 -26.55 18.64 -10.92
N LEU A 529 -27.77 19.17 -10.87
CA LEU A 529 -28.93 18.42 -10.45
C LEU A 529 -29.30 17.44 -11.55
N ILE A 530 -29.21 16.16 -11.23
CA ILE A 530 -29.61 15.09 -12.15
C ILE A 530 -30.87 14.45 -11.58
N LYS A 531 -31.93 14.40 -12.37
CA LYS A 531 -33.16 13.71 -12.01
C LYS A 531 -32.88 12.20 -11.98
N THR A 532 -33.21 11.52 -10.89
CA THR A 532 -33.16 10.05 -10.89
C THR A 532 -34.29 9.52 -11.78
N GLU A 533 -33.99 8.60 -12.67
CA GLU A 533 -34.92 8.14 -13.74
C GLU A 533 -36.07 7.27 -13.25
N ASP A 534 -36.71 7.61 -12.13
CA ASP A 534 -37.86 6.88 -11.59
C ASP A 534 -39.18 7.68 -11.70
N GLU A 535 -39.46 8.27 -12.85
CA GLU A 535 -40.82 8.69 -13.24
C GLU A 535 -41.10 8.36 -14.71
#